data_4efc27cad58c64eea1de0b93374a82f7
#
_entry.id   4efc27cad58c64eea1de0b93374a82f7
#
_cell.length_a   1.000
_cell.length_b   1.000
_cell.length_c   1.000
_cell.angle_alpha   90.00
_cell.angle_beta   90.00
_cell.angle_gamma   90.00
#
_symmetry.space_group_name_H-M   'P 1'
#
loop_
_entity.id
_entity.type
_entity.pdbx_description
1 polymer ?
#
loop_
_entity_poly.entity_id
_entity_poly.type
_entity_poly.pdbx_seq_one_letter_code
_entity_poly.pdbx_strand_id
1 'polypeptide(L)'
;GRRGRPTPLQQLADGLHRASAGLPAPLRFPSNREERIAQRIAEVASTLELDHLLDRLPKELSGGQKQRVALGRAIARQPAVFLMDEPLSNLDAKLRTGTRAQIVELQRRLGTTTVYVTHDQVEAMTMGHRIAVLNRGQLQQLGTPMELYQWPSNLFVAQFIGSPPMNLLPVLAVGNGQLQLGGRRFLLEGEIRAALEQWQSRGGPDALTGGLRAEHLRLAPATNRNLPAELCHVESLGNEQLLTCRLLEGDQLVQLRADPEQRVAPGETVHLEVEASGWRLFDNGGEALPAAPPPAAPSPEPLLPPLG
;
A
#
# COMPACT_ATOMS: atom_id res chain seq x y z
N GLY A 1 27.37 6.06 17.23
CA GLY A 1 28.63 6.30 16.58
C GLY A 1 29.52 7.15 17.45
N ARG A 2 30.67 6.63 17.88
CA ARG A 2 31.68 7.39 18.60
C ARG A 2 32.23 8.49 17.68
N ARG A 3 31.99 9.74 18.01
CA ARG A 3 32.66 10.88 17.35
C ARG A 3 34.17 10.75 17.60
N GLY A 4 34.93 10.42 16.55
CA GLY A 4 36.37 10.40 16.62
C GLY A 4 36.91 11.77 17.08
N ARG A 5 37.97 11.80 17.89
CA ARG A 5 38.64 13.06 18.26
C ARG A 5 39.15 13.75 17.00
N PRO A 6 38.98 15.08 16.86
CA PRO A 6 39.46 15.80 15.69
C PRO A 6 41.00 15.64 15.56
N THR A 7 41.46 15.42 14.35
CA THR A 7 42.89 15.32 14.05
C THR A 7 43.57 16.67 14.28
N PRO A 8 44.91 16.71 14.52
CA PRO A 8 45.65 17.97 14.70
C PRO A 8 45.48 18.96 13.54
N LEU A 9 45.37 18.46 12.30
CA LEU A 9 45.07 19.26 11.10
C LEU A 9 43.65 19.87 11.14
N GLN A 10 42.66 19.12 11.61
CA GLN A 10 41.29 19.63 11.79
C GLN A 10 41.23 20.70 12.86
N GLN A 11 42.01 20.57 13.94
CA GLN A 11 42.08 21.59 15.00
C GLN A 11 42.75 22.89 14.50
N LEU A 12 43.72 22.79 13.63
CA LEU A 12 44.43 23.94 13.01
C LEU A 12 43.49 24.67 12.03
N ALA A 13 42.76 23.92 11.20
CA ALA A 13 41.76 24.48 10.27
C ALA A 13 40.64 25.19 11.02
N ASP A 14 40.11 24.59 12.09
CA ASP A 14 39.07 25.21 12.96
C ASP A 14 39.65 26.46 13.70
N GLY A 15 40.94 26.48 14.01
CA GLY A 15 41.61 27.64 14.58
C GLY A 15 41.69 28.82 13.59
N LEU A 16 42.12 28.55 12.35
CA LEU A 16 42.20 29.56 11.27
C LEU A 16 40.81 30.08 10.91
N HIS A 17 39.80 29.22 10.88
CA HIS A 17 38.39 29.61 10.65
C HIS A 17 37.91 30.60 11.76
N ARG A 18 38.13 30.28 13.05
CA ARG A 18 37.78 31.19 14.15
C ARG A 18 38.55 32.52 14.09
N ALA A 19 39.83 32.49 13.71
CA ALA A 19 40.63 33.71 13.58
C ALA A 19 40.11 34.60 12.41
N SER A 20 39.57 34.03 11.35
CA SER A 20 39.04 34.73 10.19
C SER A 20 37.54 35.06 10.28
N ALA A 21 36.84 34.65 11.35
CA ALA A 21 35.39 34.82 11.49
C ALA A 21 34.91 36.30 11.48
N GLY A 22 35.77 37.24 11.81
CA GLY A 22 35.48 38.69 11.73
C GLY A 22 35.72 39.31 10.36
N LEU A 23 36.26 38.58 9.38
CA LEU A 23 36.53 39.12 8.04
C LEU A 23 35.31 39.01 7.13
N PRO A 24 35.22 39.84 6.05
CA PRO A 24 34.22 39.68 5.02
C PRO A 24 34.20 38.27 4.40
N ALA A 25 33.03 37.76 3.99
CA ALA A 25 32.82 36.39 3.53
C ALA A 25 33.88 35.85 2.57
N PRO A 26 34.37 36.58 1.55
CA PRO A 26 35.39 36.09 0.63
C PRO A 26 36.78 35.90 1.24
N LEU A 27 37.03 36.46 2.41
CA LEU A 27 38.32 36.39 3.13
C LEU A 27 38.29 35.42 4.33
N ARG A 28 37.20 34.72 4.55
CA ARG A 28 37.07 33.72 5.62
C ARG A 28 37.64 32.37 5.15
N PHE A 29 38.44 31.74 5.99
CA PHE A 29 38.80 30.36 5.77
C PHE A 29 37.59 29.47 6.07
N PRO A 30 37.07 28.70 5.11
CA PRO A 30 35.99 27.75 5.37
C PRO A 30 36.48 26.68 6.35
N SER A 31 35.64 26.31 7.31
CA SER A 31 35.94 25.18 8.16
C SER A 31 35.65 23.88 7.42
N ASN A 32 36.39 22.82 7.66
CA ASN A 32 36.14 21.47 7.17
C ASN A 32 34.68 20.99 7.51
N ARG A 33 34.07 21.61 8.52
CA ARG A 33 32.70 21.35 8.91
C ARG A 33 31.71 22.06 7.98
N GLU A 34 31.98 23.32 7.62
CA GLU A 34 31.14 24.09 6.70
C GLU A 34 31.17 23.52 5.30
N GLU A 35 32.36 23.11 4.82
CA GLU A 35 32.49 22.44 3.52
C GLU A 35 31.69 21.13 3.48
N ARG A 36 31.77 20.29 4.51
CA ARG A 36 30.99 19.07 4.60
C ARG A 36 29.49 19.33 4.67
N ILE A 37 29.06 20.39 5.37
CA ILE A 37 27.67 20.79 5.43
C ILE A 37 27.20 21.27 4.06
N ALA A 38 27.98 22.13 3.39
CA ALA A 38 27.64 22.64 2.05
C ALA A 38 27.56 21.50 1.02
N GLN A 39 28.53 20.59 1.02
CA GLN A 39 28.49 19.40 0.16
C GLN A 39 27.25 18.56 0.44
N ARG A 40 26.91 18.32 1.72
CA ARG A 40 25.73 17.54 2.10
C ARG A 40 24.43 18.22 1.68
N ILE A 41 24.35 19.54 1.80
CA ILE A 41 23.18 20.31 1.33
C ILE A 41 23.05 20.18 -0.18
N ALA A 42 24.15 20.32 -0.93
CA ALA A 42 24.14 20.17 -2.38
C ALA A 42 23.69 18.76 -2.83
N GLU A 43 24.23 17.69 -2.22
CA GLU A 43 23.83 16.31 -2.48
C GLU A 43 22.33 16.09 -2.26
N VAL A 44 21.81 16.56 -1.12
CA VAL A 44 20.39 16.41 -0.78
C VAL A 44 19.52 17.28 -1.68
N ALA A 45 19.92 18.51 -1.97
CA ALA A 45 19.19 19.42 -2.85
C ALA A 45 19.07 18.84 -4.27
N SER A 46 20.16 18.33 -4.82
CA SER A 46 20.16 17.65 -6.12
C SER A 46 19.28 16.41 -6.13
N THR A 47 19.35 15.58 -5.08
CA THR A 47 18.49 14.38 -4.95
C THR A 47 17.00 14.71 -4.95
N LEU A 48 16.61 15.86 -4.41
CA LEU A 48 15.23 16.32 -4.27
C LEU A 48 14.82 17.38 -5.30
N GLU A 49 15.67 17.67 -6.28
CA GLU A 49 15.44 18.69 -7.32
C GLU A 49 15.16 20.08 -6.72
N LEU A 50 15.91 20.44 -5.68
CA LEU A 50 15.76 21.70 -4.95
C LEU A 50 16.87 22.73 -5.27
N ASP A 51 17.86 22.40 -6.13
CA ASP A 51 19.02 23.23 -6.40
C ASP A 51 18.64 24.67 -6.77
N HIS A 52 17.64 24.83 -7.63
CA HIS A 52 17.14 26.12 -8.11
C HIS A 52 16.27 26.87 -7.10
N LEU A 53 16.06 26.30 -5.93
CA LEU A 53 15.19 26.86 -4.86
C LEU A 53 15.97 27.20 -3.60
N LEU A 54 17.28 26.94 -3.52
CA LEU A 54 18.08 27.09 -2.31
C LEU A 54 18.07 28.52 -1.75
N ASP A 55 17.97 29.52 -2.62
CA ASP A 55 17.96 30.95 -2.25
C ASP A 55 16.56 31.50 -1.93
N ARG A 56 15.49 30.68 -2.13
CA ARG A 56 14.13 31.11 -1.87
C ARG A 56 13.74 31.00 -0.40
N LEU A 57 12.94 31.96 0.05
CA LEU A 57 12.35 31.91 1.38
C LEU A 57 11.20 30.87 1.43
N PRO A 58 10.94 30.23 2.57
CA PRO A 58 9.86 29.24 2.71
C PRO A 58 8.49 29.72 2.27
N LYS A 59 8.18 31.03 2.43
CA LYS A 59 6.92 31.63 1.97
C LYS A 59 6.75 31.66 0.45
N GLU A 60 7.84 31.58 -0.30
CA GLU A 60 7.89 31.63 -1.76
C GLU A 60 7.81 30.23 -2.40
N LEU A 61 7.76 29.18 -1.58
CA LEU A 61 7.70 27.80 -1.99
C LEU A 61 6.25 27.31 -2.06
N SER A 62 5.94 26.50 -3.08
CA SER A 62 4.68 25.76 -3.15
C SER A 62 4.57 24.72 -2.02
N GLY A 63 3.37 24.17 -1.79
CA GLY A 63 3.16 23.11 -0.79
C GLY A 63 4.10 21.93 -0.97
N GLY A 64 4.21 21.39 -2.19
CA GLY A 64 5.11 20.26 -2.49
C GLY A 64 6.60 20.61 -2.38
N GLN A 65 7.00 21.85 -2.71
CA GLN A 65 8.38 22.31 -2.52
C GLN A 65 8.72 22.40 -1.02
N LYS A 66 7.82 22.94 -0.20
CA LYS A 66 7.97 22.96 1.27
C LYS A 66 8.15 21.54 1.83
N GLN A 67 7.37 20.59 1.32
CA GLN A 67 7.44 19.21 1.75
C GLN A 67 8.76 18.54 1.36
N ARG A 68 9.24 18.76 0.12
CA ARG A 68 10.58 18.32 -0.31
C ARG A 68 11.69 18.92 0.55
N VAL A 69 11.58 20.18 0.94
CA VAL A 69 12.53 20.82 1.87
C VAL A 69 12.48 20.18 3.26
N ALA A 70 11.28 19.87 3.79
CA ALA A 70 11.14 19.18 5.08
C ALA A 70 11.79 17.78 5.04
N LEU A 71 11.56 17.04 3.95
CA LEU A 71 12.18 15.74 3.69
C LEU A 71 13.71 15.88 3.59
N GLY A 72 14.22 16.87 2.84
CA GLY A 72 15.65 17.16 2.72
C GLY A 72 16.34 17.44 4.05
N ARG A 73 15.68 18.18 4.94
CA ARG A 73 16.18 18.42 6.31
C ARG A 73 16.30 17.13 7.13
N ALA A 74 15.37 16.19 6.96
CA ALA A 74 15.43 14.90 7.63
C ALA A 74 16.58 14.04 7.08
N ILE A 75 16.74 14.00 5.75
CA ILE A 75 17.79 13.23 5.06
C ILE A 75 19.19 13.75 5.37
N ALA A 76 19.36 15.08 5.40
CA ALA A 76 20.66 15.69 5.68
C ALA A 76 21.26 15.24 7.02
N ARG A 77 20.43 14.82 7.96
CA ARG A 77 20.85 14.31 9.29
C ARG A 77 21.33 12.87 9.27
N GLN A 78 21.18 12.14 8.17
CA GLN A 78 21.54 10.70 8.04
C GLN A 78 21.01 9.86 9.21
N PRO A 79 19.69 9.85 9.45
CA PRO A 79 19.13 9.07 10.57
C PRO A 79 19.24 7.58 10.29
N ALA A 80 19.32 6.77 11.35
CA ALA A 80 19.27 5.31 11.24
C ALA A 80 17.86 4.80 10.85
N VAL A 81 16.81 5.57 11.18
CA VAL A 81 15.39 5.29 10.86
C VAL A 81 14.69 6.60 10.53
N PHE A 82 13.90 6.59 9.46
CA PHE A 82 12.94 7.66 9.15
C PHE A 82 11.58 7.35 9.78
N LEU A 83 10.99 8.35 10.42
CA LEU A 83 9.61 8.32 10.89
C LEU A 83 8.83 9.39 10.12
N MET A 84 7.83 8.97 9.34
CA MET A 84 7.00 9.83 8.51
C MET A 84 5.54 9.63 8.92
N ASP A 85 4.91 10.70 9.37
CA ASP A 85 3.51 10.69 9.77
C ASP A 85 2.70 11.50 8.75
N GLU A 86 1.90 10.79 7.95
CA GLU A 86 1.04 11.31 6.87
C GLU A 86 1.72 12.37 5.97
N PRO A 87 2.92 12.11 5.42
CA PRO A 87 3.69 13.16 4.76
C PRO A 87 3.08 13.67 3.45
N LEU A 88 2.08 13.00 2.88
CA LEU A 88 1.43 13.38 1.62
C LEU A 88 -0.02 13.87 1.79
N SER A 89 -0.56 13.92 3.00
CA SER A 89 -1.97 14.24 3.28
C SER A 89 -2.40 15.62 2.75
N ASN A 90 -1.50 16.61 2.77
CA ASN A 90 -1.78 17.99 2.38
C ASN A 90 -1.50 18.29 0.89
N LEU A 91 -1.28 17.27 0.06
CA LEU A 91 -1.00 17.45 -1.37
C LEU A 91 -2.23 17.15 -2.22
N ASP A 92 -2.39 17.89 -3.32
CA ASP A 92 -3.34 17.51 -4.37
C ASP A 92 -2.97 16.17 -5.04
N ALA A 93 -3.92 15.54 -5.73
CA ALA A 93 -3.77 14.19 -6.29
C ALA A 93 -2.59 14.07 -7.27
N LYS A 94 -2.37 15.07 -8.15
CA LYS A 94 -1.29 15.06 -9.14
C LYS A 94 0.08 15.16 -8.45
N LEU A 95 0.20 16.09 -7.51
CA LEU A 95 1.44 16.30 -6.77
C LEU A 95 1.74 15.13 -5.85
N ARG A 96 0.71 14.52 -5.25
CA ARG A 96 0.82 13.31 -4.40
C ARG A 96 1.43 12.15 -5.18
N THR A 97 0.95 11.86 -6.39
CA THR A 97 1.49 10.77 -7.23
C THR A 97 2.96 10.99 -7.56
N GLY A 98 3.35 12.20 -7.96
CA GLY A 98 4.76 12.52 -8.26
C GLY A 98 5.67 12.43 -7.03
N THR A 99 5.21 12.98 -5.89
CA THR A 99 5.99 12.95 -4.65
C THR A 99 6.14 11.53 -4.09
N ARG A 100 5.11 10.69 -4.22
CA ARG A 100 5.18 9.26 -3.86
C ARG A 100 6.32 8.55 -4.58
N ALA A 101 6.39 8.69 -5.91
CA ALA A 101 7.47 8.09 -6.71
C ALA A 101 8.86 8.57 -6.26
N GLN A 102 9.00 9.86 -5.95
CA GLN A 102 10.26 10.44 -5.47
C GLN A 102 10.66 9.89 -4.08
N ILE A 103 9.70 9.69 -3.16
CA ILE A 103 9.97 9.11 -1.84
C ILE A 103 10.43 7.65 -1.98
N VAL A 104 9.79 6.86 -2.83
CA VAL A 104 10.17 5.46 -3.10
C VAL A 104 11.59 5.38 -3.64
N GLU A 105 11.91 6.21 -4.65
CA GLU A 105 13.25 6.25 -5.24
C GLU A 105 14.30 6.67 -4.22
N LEU A 106 13.99 7.68 -3.42
CA LEU A 106 14.86 8.15 -2.35
C LEU A 106 15.11 7.08 -1.29
N GLN A 107 14.05 6.38 -0.88
CA GLN A 107 14.15 5.29 0.09
C GLN A 107 15.08 4.18 -0.40
N ARG A 108 14.97 3.82 -1.69
CA ARG A 108 15.86 2.85 -2.34
C ARG A 108 17.32 3.31 -2.33
N ARG A 109 17.58 4.58 -2.69
CA ARG A 109 18.95 5.13 -2.70
C ARG A 109 19.58 5.19 -1.31
N LEU A 110 18.80 5.55 -0.30
CA LEU A 110 19.31 5.71 1.07
C LEU A 110 19.49 4.38 1.80
N GLY A 111 18.77 3.32 1.42
CA GLY A 111 18.78 2.03 2.11
C GLY A 111 18.38 2.11 3.59
N THR A 112 17.76 3.22 4.02
CA THR A 112 17.44 3.49 5.42
C THR A 112 16.03 2.97 5.73
N THR A 113 15.87 2.27 6.86
CA THR A 113 14.58 1.82 7.36
C THR A 113 13.64 3.01 7.54
N THR A 114 12.44 2.91 7.00
CA THR A 114 11.41 3.96 7.10
C THR A 114 10.14 3.37 7.72
N VAL A 115 9.63 4.03 8.75
CA VAL A 115 8.28 3.83 9.27
C VAL A 115 7.42 4.95 8.72
N TYR A 116 6.41 4.55 7.93
CA TYR A 116 5.53 5.47 7.21
C TYR A 116 4.10 5.25 7.68
N VAL A 117 3.48 6.28 8.25
CA VAL A 117 2.08 6.25 8.67
C VAL A 117 1.24 6.93 7.62
N THR A 118 0.16 6.29 7.19
CA THR A 118 -0.80 6.84 6.22
C THR A 118 -2.18 6.24 6.46
N HIS A 119 -3.21 6.98 6.07
CA HIS A 119 -4.58 6.48 5.92
C HIS A 119 -4.92 6.17 4.44
N ASP A 120 -4.02 6.48 3.50
CA ASP A 120 -4.18 6.17 2.08
C ASP A 120 -3.63 4.77 1.78
N GLN A 121 -4.53 3.84 1.47
CA GLN A 121 -4.16 2.47 1.15
C GLN A 121 -3.29 2.37 -0.12
N VAL A 122 -3.43 3.29 -1.09
CA VAL A 122 -2.60 3.28 -2.30
C VAL A 122 -1.15 3.61 -1.95
N GLU A 123 -0.93 4.54 -1.01
CA GLU A 123 0.41 4.83 -0.49
C GLU A 123 0.99 3.60 0.20
N ALA A 124 0.25 3.00 1.13
CA ALA A 124 0.69 1.81 1.84
C ALA A 124 1.06 0.66 0.88
N MET A 125 0.17 0.35 -0.08
CA MET A 125 0.34 -0.73 -1.05
C MET A 125 1.49 -0.52 -2.03
N THR A 126 1.80 0.74 -2.39
CA THR A 126 2.83 1.05 -3.40
C THR A 126 4.20 1.33 -2.83
N MET A 127 4.28 1.76 -1.57
CA MET A 127 5.53 2.19 -0.94
C MET A 127 6.05 1.19 0.11
N GLY A 128 5.14 0.46 0.76
CA GLY A 128 5.48 -0.45 1.86
C GLY A 128 6.06 -1.78 1.38
N HIS A 129 7.20 -2.20 1.94
CA HIS A 129 7.65 -3.59 1.82
C HIS A 129 6.82 -4.50 2.74
N ARG A 130 6.43 -3.98 3.89
CA ARG A 130 5.49 -4.59 4.84
C ARG A 130 4.51 -3.54 5.33
N ILE A 131 3.27 -3.94 5.52
CA ILE A 131 2.18 -3.09 6.00
C ILE A 131 1.63 -3.66 7.30
N ALA A 132 1.52 -2.81 8.31
CA ALA A 132 0.80 -3.11 9.55
C ALA A 132 -0.58 -2.45 9.49
N VAL A 133 -1.65 -3.23 9.44
CA VAL A 133 -3.04 -2.73 9.49
C VAL A 133 -3.47 -2.66 10.94
N LEU A 134 -3.87 -1.45 11.37
CA LEU A 134 -4.34 -1.21 12.73
C LEU A 134 -5.82 -0.83 12.74
N ASN A 135 -6.55 -1.35 13.71
CA ASN A 135 -7.93 -0.95 13.99
C ASN A 135 -8.08 -0.65 15.48
N ARG A 136 -8.46 0.57 15.82
CA ARG A 136 -8.61 1.04 17.22
C ARG A 136 -7.39 0.73 18.09
N GLY A 137 -6.19 0.92 17.54
CA GLY A 137 -4.92 0.68 18.23
C GLY A 137 -4.50 -0.80 18.31
N GLN A 138 -5.29 -1.73 17.79
CA GLN A 138 -4.95 -3.16 17.73
C GLN A 138 -4.44 -3.54 16.35
N LEU A 139 -3.34 -4.29 16.31
CA LEU A 139 -2.78 -4.84 15.09
C LEU A 139 -3.71 -5.94 14.55
N GLN A 140 -4.21 -5.75 13.34
CA GLN A 140 -5.08 -6.71 12.66
C GLN A 140 -4.28 -7.69 11.80
N GLN A 141 -3.32 -7.18 11.04
CA GLN A 141 -2.45 -8.00 10.21
C GLN A 141 -1.15 -7.25 9.92
N LEU A 142 -0.06 -8.00 9.79
CA LEU A 142 1.25 -7.52 9.35
C LEU A 142 1.75 -8.44 8.24
N GLY A 143 1.99 -7.90 7.04
CA GLY A 143 2.45 -8.68 5.90
C GLY A 143 2.91 -7.80 4.75
N THR A 144 3.26 -8.42 3.63
CA THR A 144 3.50 -7.72 2.38
C THR A 144 2.19 -7.17 1.81
N PRO A 145 2.21 -6.16 0.93
CA PRO A 145 1.01 -5.67 0.27
C PRO A 145 0.15 -6.77 -0.36
N MET A 146 0.78 -7.71 -1.06
CA MET A 146 0.08 -8.81 -1.72
C MET A 146 -0.54 -9.80 -0.74
N GLU A 147 0.14 -10.11 0.37
CA GLU A 147 -0.43 -10.96 1.43
C GLU A 147 -1.68 -10.35 2.04
N LEU A 148 -1.66 -9.03 2.34
CA LEU A 148 -2.84 -8.36 2.90
C LEU A 148 -4.01 -8.33 1.92
N TYR A 149 -3.74 -8.17 0.63
CA TYR A 149 -4.74 -8.12 -0.42
C TYR A 149 -5.34 -9.49 -0.70
N GLN A 150 -4.49 -10.50 -0.91
CA GLN A 150 -4.92 -11.84 -1.31
C GLN A 150 -5.37 -12.68 -0.11
N TRP A 151 -4.73 -12.53 1.05
CA TRP A 151 -4.92 -13.35 2.24
C TRP A 151 -5.21 -12.50 3.48
N PRO A 152 -6.31 -11.73 3.47
CA PRO A 152 -6.70 -10.96 4.66
C PRO A 152 -7.00 -11.89 5.82
N SER A 153 -6.48 -11.57 7.00
CA SER A 153 -6.63 -12.38 8.21
C SER A 153 -8.04 -12.33 8.80
N ASN A 154 -8.80 -11.27 8.50
CA ASN A 154 -10.15 -11.09 9.00
C ASN A 154 -10.99 -10.18 8.08
N LEU A 155 -12.28 -10.08 8.36
CA LEU A 155 -13.23 -9.25 7.62
C LEU A 155 -12.84 -7.78 7.58
N PHE A 156 -12.24 -7.25 8.65
CA PHE A 156 -11.79 -5.87 8.68
C PHE A 156 -10.72 -5.60 7.63
N VAL A 157 -9.67 -6.44 7.59
CA VAL A 157 -8.58 -6.30 6.60
C VAL A 157 -9.12 -6.51 5.19
N ALA A 158 -10.01 -7.49 4.98
CA ALA A 158 -10.64 -7.78 3.69
C ALA A 158 -11.38 -6.58 3.10
N GLN A 159 -12.09 -5.84 3.95
CA GLN A 159 -12.83 -4.64 3.56
C GLN A 159 -11.97 -3.38 3.51
N PHE A 160 -10.96 -3.28 4.39
CA PHE A 160 -10.11 -2.11 4.47
C PHE A 160 -9.08 -2.05 3.32
N ILE A 161 -8.54 -3.20 2.90
CA ILE A 161 -7.54 -3.29 1.84
C ILE A 161 -8.20 -3.63 0.50
N GLY A 162 -8.05 -2.73 -0.46
CA GLY A 162 -8.57 -2.87 -1.83
C GLY A 162 -9.62 -1.80 -2.16
N SER A 163 -9.63 -1.39 -3.43
CA SER A 163 -10.62 -0.47 -4.00
C SER A 163 -11.10 -1.02 -5.34
N PRO A 164 -12.36 -1.48 -5.41
CA PRO A 164 -13.35 -1.51 -4.34
C PRO A 164 -13.02 -2.50 -3.22
N PRO A 165 -13.70 -2.42 -2.05
CA PRO A 165 -13.60 -3.40 -0.98
C PRO A 165 -13.97 -4.82 -1.43
N MET A 166 -13.54 -5.83 -0.69
CA MET A 166 -13.96 -7.21 -0.93
C MET A 166 -15.47 -7.38 -0.77
N ASN A 167 -16.13 -8.02 -1.73
CA ASN A 167 -17.52 -8.42 -1.60
C ASN A 167 -17.64 -9.51 -0.52
N LEU A 168 -18.49 -9.30 0.45
CA LEU A 168 -18.76 -10.23 1.55
C LEU A 168 -20.15 -10.82 1.40
N LEU A 169 -20.24 -12.13 1.28
CA LEU A 169 -21.45 -12.86 0.94
C LEU A 169 -21.72 -13.98 1.97
N PRO A 170 -22.93 -14.11 2.51
CA PRO A 170 -23.27 -15.24 3.35
C PRO A 170 -23.29 -16.52 2.51
N VAL A 171 -22.51 -17.51 2.89
CA VAL A 171 -22.39 -18.79 2.18
C VAL A 171 -22.56 -19.96 3.14
N LEU A 172 -22.96 -21.11 2.59
CA LEU A 172 -23.05 -22.35 3.37
C LEU A 172 -22.04 -23.37 2.82
N ALA A 173 -21.33 -24.02 3.71
CA ALA A 173 -20.50 -25.17 3.39
C ALA A 173 -21.39 -26.43 3.22
N VAL A 174 -21.44 -27.01 2.02
CA VAL A 174 -22.36 -28.12 1.72
C VAL A 174 -21.64 -29.47 1.52
N GLY A 175 -20.42 -29.58 2.03
CA GLY A 175 -19.59 -30.78 1.92
C GLY A 175 -18.83 -30.90 0.60
N ASN A 176 -17.87 -31.81 0.55
CA ASN A 176 -17.04 -32.10 -0.64
C ASN A 176 -16.30 -30.87 -1.22
N GLY A 177 -15.92 -29.91 -0.38
CA GLY A 177 -15.25 -28.69 -0.81
C GLY A 177 -16.15 -27.75 -1.62
N GLN A 178 -17.47 -27.79 -1.40
CA GLN A 178 -18.44 -26.94 -2.07
C GLN A 178 -19.00 -25.88 -1.13
N LEU A 179 -19.26 -24.69 -1.70
CA LEU A 179 -20.03 -23.61 -1.09
C LEU A 179 -21.39 -23.48 -1.79
N GLN A 180 -22.40 -23.12 -1.04
CA GLN A 180 -23.69 -22.71 -1.56
C GLN A 180 -23.90 -21.22 -1.29
N LEU A 181 -24.23 -20.47 -2.34
CA LEU A 181 -24.68 -19.07 -2.30
C LEU A 181 -26.03 -18.98 -3.00
N GLY A 182 -27.08 -18.66 -2.26
CA GLY A 182 -28.46 -18.79 -2.78
C GLY A 182 -28.74 -20.21 -3.26
N GLY A 183 -29.27 -20.35 -4.48
CA GLY A 183 -29.53 -21.64 -5.13
C GLY A 183 -28.34 -22.25 -5.88
N ARG A 184 -27.16 -21.62 -5.87
CA ARG A 184 -25.99 -22.02 -6.64
C ARG A 184 -24.95 -22.70 -5.79
N ARG A 185 -24.21 -23.68 -6.38
CA ARG A 185 -23.09 -24.37 -5.74
C ARG A 185 -21.81 -24.08 -6.49
N PHE A 186 -20.75 -23.77 -5.72
CA PHE A 186 -19.43 -23.47 -6.22
C PHE A 186 -18.42 -24.50 -5.66
N LEU A 187 -17.74 -25.19 -6.53
CA LEU A 187 -16.64 -26.08 -6.14
C LEU A 187 -15.41 -25.21 -5.88
N LEU A 188 -14.85 -25.31 -4.69
CA LEU A 188 -13.59 -24.67 -4.34
C LEU A 188 -12.40 -25.46 -4.85
N GLU A 189 -11.29 -24.77 -5.05
CA GLU A 189 -10.04 -25.36 -5.53
C GLU A 189 -8.86 -24.98 -4.60
N GLY A 190 -7.77 -25.74 -4.71
CA GLY A 190 -6.51 -25.44 -4.02
C GLY A 190 -6.62 -25.35 -2.51
N GLU A 191 -5.91 -24.39 -1.93
CA GLU A 191 -5.75 -24.25 -0.48
C GLU A 191 -7.05 -23.89 0.24
N ILE A 192 -7.93 -23.10 -0.40
CA ILE A 192 -9.20 -22.72 0.24
C ILE A 192 -10.15 -23.90 0.37
N ARG A 193 -10.11 -24.84 -0.58
CA ARG A 193 -10.84 -26.11 -0.46
C ARG A 193 -10.33 -26.91 0.73
N ALA A 194 -9.01 -27.07 0.84
CA ALA A 194 -8.39 -27.79 1.96
C ALA A 194 -8.73 -27.15 3.31
N ALA A 195 -8.73 -25.81 3.38
CA ALA A 195 -9.11 -25.06 4.57
C ALA A 195 -10.57 -25.32 4.96
N LEU A 196 -11.50 -25.35 3.99
CA LEU A 196 -12.91 -25.66 4.24
C LEU A 196 -13.10 -27.10 4.74
N GLU A 197 -12.47 -28.07 4.09
CA GLU A 197 -12.55 -29.49 4.48
C GLU A 197 -11.97 -29.69 5.90
N GLN A 198 -10.86 -29.01 6.22
CA GLN A 198 -10.30 -29.02 7.57
C GLN A 198 -11.23 -28.36 8.60
N TRP A 199 -11.87 -27.24 8.24
CA TRP A 199 -12.84 -26.56 9.10
C TRP A 199 -14.01 -27.48 9.44
N GLN A 200 -14.61 -28.12 8.42
CA GLN A 200 -15.72 -29.06 8.60
C GLN A 200 -15.32 -30.29 9.41
N SER A 201 -14.11 -30.85 9.19
CA SER A 201 -13.61 -32.00 9.95
C SER A 201 -13.46 -31.74 11.45
N ARG A 202 -13.27 -30.48 11.83
CA ARG A 202 -13.21 -30.02 13.24
C ARG A 202 -14.59 -29.66 13.82
N GLY A 203 -15.67 -29.89 13.08
CA GLY A 203 -17.03 -29.54 13.50
C GLY A 203 -17.34 -28.04 13.43
N GLY A 204 -16.63 -27.30 12.58
CA GLY A 204 -16.90 -25.89 12.34
C GLY A 204 -18.30 -25.69 11.74
N PRO A 205 -18.99 -24.57 12.04
CA PRO A 205 -20.31 -24.25 11.50
C PRO A 205 -20.31 -24.21 9.96
N ASP A 206 -21.41 -24.65 9.34
CA ASP A 206 -21.59 -24.58 7.88
C ASP A 206 -21.81 -23.16 7.38
N ALA A 207 -22.39 -22.28 8.22
CA ALA A 207 -22.60 -20.88 7.89
C ALA A 207 -21.28 -20.10 7.99
N LEU A 208 -20.87 -19.51 6.87
CA LEU A 208 -19.60 -18.78 6.73
C LEU A 208 -19.86 -17.46 5.97
N THR A 209 -18.87 -16.58 6.01
CA THR A 209 -18.81 -15.43 5.10
C THR A 209 -17.82 -15.73 3.98
N GLY A 210 -18.28 -15.73 2.74
CA GLY A 210 -17.44 -15.83 1.55
C GLY A 210 -17.01 -14.44 1.09
N GLY A 211 -15.73 -14.24 0.88
CA GLY A 211 -15.14 -13.02 0.32
C GLY A 211 -14.74 -13.20 -1.13
N LEU A 212 -15.09 -12.24 -1.98
CA LEU A 212 -14.70 -12.20 -3.40
C LEU A 212 -14.23 -10.79 -3.76
N ARG A 213 -13.04 -10.66 -4.35
CA ARG A 213 -12.60 -9.41 -4.94
C ARG A 213 -13.38 -9.09 -6.21
N ALA A 214 -13.49 -7.82 -6.56
CA ALA A 214 -14.24 -7.37 -7.73
C ALA A 214 -13.73 -7.99 -9.03
N GLU A 215 -12.45 -8.26 -9.16
CA GLU A 215 -11.82 -8.90 -10.32
C GLU A 215 -12.13 -10.39 -10.48
N HIS A 216 -12.63 -11.05 -9.43
CA HIS A 216 -13.05 -12.47 -9.48
C HIS A 216 -14.52 -12.66 -9.86
N LEU A 217 -15.20 -11.55 -10.15
CA LEU A 217 -16.56 -11.55 -10.70
C LEU A 217 -16.52 -11.00 -12.12
N ARG A 218 -17.20 -11.68 -13.05
CA ARG A 218 -17.26 -11.26 -14.45
C ARG A 218 -18.70 -11.34 -14.97
N LEU A 219 -19.05 -10.43 -15.90
CA LEU A 219 -20.28 -10.56 -16.67
C LEU A 219 -20.16 -11.80 -17.58
N ALA A 220 -21.19 -12.62 -17.58
CA ALA A 220 -21.21 -13.89 -18.32
C ALA A 220 -22.61 -14.19 -18.85
N PRO A 221 -22.75 -15.12 -19.81
CA PRO A 221 -24.06 -15.58 -20.28
C PRO A 221 -24.92 -16.19 -19.18
N ALA A 222 -26.22 -16.18 -19.36
CA ALA A 222 -27.17 -16.84 -18.48
C ALA A 222 -26.94 -18.37 -18.48
N THR A 223 -26.50 -18.89 -17.35
CA THR A 223 -26.32 -20.33 -17.11
C THR A 223 -26.80 -20.69 -15.71
N ASN A 224 -26.97 -21.98 -15.45
CA ASN A 224 -27.31 -22.47 -14.12
C ASN A 224 -26.14 -22.37 -13.10
N ARG A 225 -24.94 -21.97 -13.53
CA ARG A 225 -23.74 -21.80 -12.68
C ARG A 225 -23.53 -20.34 -12.29
N ASN A 226 -23.99 -19.40 -13.13
CA ASN A 226 -23.76 -17.98 -12.94
C ASN A 226 -24.84 -17.37 -12.03
N LEU A 227 -24.44 -16.38 -11.22
CA LEU A 227 -25.34 -15.70 -10.29
C LEU A 227 -26.20 -14.68 -11.06
N PRO A 228 -27.53 -14.78 -11.03
CA PRO A 228 -28.39 -13.75 -11.59
C PRO A 228 -28.40 -12.53 -10.67
N ALA A 229 -28.24 -11.35 -11.26
CA ALA A 229 -28.19 -10.10 -10.54
C ALA A 229 -28.85 -8.97 -11.33
N GLU A 230 -29.41 -7.99 -10.63
CA GLU A 230 -29.86 -6.73 -11.21
C GLU A 230 -28.71 -5.72 -11.16
N LEU A 231 -28.42 -5.10 -12.29
CA LEU A 231 -27.43 -4.01 -12.35
C LEU A 231 -28.04 -2.74 -11.73
N CYS A 232 -27.49 -2.30 -10.60
CA CYS A 232 -27.98 -1.12 -9.89
C CYS A 232 -27.28 0.17 -10.31
N HIS A 233 -25.95 0.11 -10.52
CA HIS A 233 -25.14 1.29 -10.79
C HIS A 233 -23.94 0.98 -11.68
N VAL A 234 -23.56 1.96 -12.52
CA VAL A 234 -22.39 1.91 -13.40
C VAL A 234 -21.56 3.16 -13.16
N GLU A 235 -20.31 2.99 -12.72
CA GLU A 235 -19.32 4.06 -12.63
C GLU A 235 -18.29 3.89 -13.72
N SER A 236 -18.19 4.86 -14.64
CA SER A 236 -17.15 4.85 -15.68
C SER A 236 -15.90 5.57 -15.16
N LEU A 237 -14.81 4.86 -15.03
CA LEU A 237 -13.51 5.38 -14.58
C LEU A 237 -12.56 5.71 -15.75
N GLY A 238 -13.06 5.61 -16.98
CA GLY A 238 -12.32 5.88 -18.22
C GLY A 238 -11.61 4.64 -18.77
N ASN A 239 -10.76 4.01 -18.00
CA ASN A 239 -10.05 2.78 -18.38
C ASN A 239 -10.79 1.49 -18.01
N GLU A 240 -11.79 1.58 -17.15
CA GLU A 240 -12.64 0.48 -16.69
C GLU A 240 -14.00 1.02 -16.22
N GLN A 241 -14.95 0.13 -16.03
CA GLN A 241 -16.22 0.40 -15.36
C GLN A 241 -16.26 -0.37 -14.04
N LEU A 242 -16.79 0.27 -12.99
CA LEU A 242 -17.17 -0.39 -11.77
C LEU A 242 -18.69 -0.57 -11.76
N LEU A 243 -19.14 -1.82 -11.76
CA LEU A 243 -20.55 -2.19 -11.76
C LEU A 243 -20.96 -2.59 -10.34
N THR A 244 -22.08 -2.04 -9.86
CA THR A 244 -22.72 -2.47 -8.62
C THR A 244 -23.99 -3.24 -8.97
N CYS A 245 -24.05 -4.50 -8.61
CA CYS A 245 -25.16 -5.40 -8.89
C CYS A 245 -25.80 -5.91 -7.59
N ARG A 246 -27.10 -6.11 -7.61
CA ARG A 246 -27.86 -6.75 -6.53
C ARG A 246 -28.13 -8.19 -6.93
N LEU A 247 -27.67 -9.15 -6.15
CA LEU A 247 -27.99 -10.55 -6.39
C LEU A 247 -29.49 -10.80 -6.24
N LEU A 248 -30.11 -11.48 -7.20
CA LEU A 248 -31.54 -11.79 -7.15
C LEU A 248 -31.89 -12.85 -6.09
N GLU A 249 -30.89 -13.62 -5.68
CA GLU A 249 -30.99 -14.61 -4.61
C GLU A 249 -30.20 -14.10 -3.40
N GLY A 250 -30.90 -13.54 -2.39
CA GLY A 250 -30.30 -13.08 -1.13
C GLY A 250 -30.10 -11.58 -0.96
N ASP A 251 -30.41 -10.77 -2.00
CA ASP A 251 -30.43 -9.29 -1.95
C ASP A 251 -29.09 -8.60 -1.61
N GLN A 252 -27.96 -9.32 -1.69
CA GLN A 252 -26.62 -8.74 -1.45
C GLN A 252 -26.19 -7.88 -2.62
N LEU A 253 -25.55 -6.75 -2.30
CA LEU A 253 -24.84 -5.94 -3.29
C LEU A 253 -23.44 -6.48 -3.51
N VAL A 254 -23.05 -6.60 -4.77
CA VAL A 254 -21.70 -6.96 -5.20
C VAL A 254 -21.15 -5.95 -6.18
N GLN A 255 -19.85 -5.73 -6.12
CA GLN A 255 -19.13 -4.89 -7.06
C GLN A 255 -18.20 -5.72 -7.91
N LEU A 256 -18.15 -5.42 -9.20
CA LEU A 256 -17.23 -6.06 -10.14
C LEU A 256 -16.65 -5.02 -11.10
N ARG A 257 -15.50 -5.37 -11.67
CA ARG A 257 -14.85 -4.58 -12.72
C ARG A 257 -15.26 -5.10 -14.08
N ALA A 258 -15.54 -4.19 -15.00
CA ALA A 258 -15.90 -4.51 -16.38
C ALA A 258 -15.09 -3.67 -17.36
N ASP A 259 -15.02 -4.15 -18.60
CA ASP A 259 -14.41 -3.43 -19.71
C ASP A 259 -15.13 -2.09 -19.93
N PRO A 260 -14.42 -0.98 -20.22
CA PRO A 260 -15.03 0.32 -20.45
C PRO A 260 -15.97 0.34 -21.67
N GLU A 261 -15.82 -0.60 -22.60
CA GLU A 261 -16.71 -0.73 -23.77
C GLU A 261 -17.95 -1.60 -23.50
N GLN A 262 -18.03 -2.24 -22.33
CA GLN A 262 -19.18 -3.08 -21.97
C GLN A 262 -20.46 -2.25 -21.91
N ARG A 263 -21.41 -2.59 -22.75
CA ARG A 263 -22.70 -1.89 -22.81
C ARG A 263 -23.71 -2.60 -21.90
N VAL A 264 -23.95 -2.00 -20.75
CA VAL A 264 -24.94 -2.45 -19.75
C VAL A 264 -25.62 -1.23 -19.15
N ALA A 265 -26.88 -1.34 -18.77
CA ALA A 265 -27.63 -0.24 -18.18
C ALA A 265 -28.26 -0.63 -16.82
N PRO A 266 -28.38 0.32 -15.87
CA PRO A 266 -29.07 0.09 -14.62
C PRO A 266 -30.51 -0.43 -14.87
N GLY A 267 -30.92 -1.43 -14.08
CA GLY A 267 -32.21 -2.14 -14.22
C GLY A 267 -32.13 -3.39 -15.09
N GLU A 268 -31.02 -3.62 -15.79
CA GLU A 268 -30.85 -4.87 -16.57
C GLU A 268 -30.54 -6.06 -15.66
N THR A 269 -31.07 -7.22 -16.00
CA THR A 269 -30.66 -8.49 -15.38
C THR A 269 -29.38 -8.98 -16.06
N VAL A 270 -28.33 -9.10 -15.28
CA VAL A 270 -27.02 -9.62 -15.69
C VAL A 270 -26.72 -10.94 -14.99
N HIS A 271 -25.77 -11.68 -15.51
CA HIS A 271 -25.32 -12.92 -14.90
C HIS A 271 -23.83 -12.81 -14.58
N LEU A 272 -23.46 -13.21 -13.36
CA LEU A 272 -22.10 -13.08 -12.85
C LEU A 272 -21.48 -14.47 -12.75
N GLU A 273 -20.37 -14.66 -13.45
CA GLU A 273 -19.49 -15.79 -13.26
C GLU A 273 -18.57 -15.50 -12.08
N VAL A 274 -18.38 -16.51 -11.23
CA VAL A 274 -17.48 -16.45 -10.07
C VAL A 274 -16.27 -17.30 -10.35
N GLU A 275 -15.09 -16.72 -10.23
CA GLU A 275 -13.84 -17.46 -10.36
C GLU A 275 -13.59 -18.34 -9.11
N ALA A 276 -13.42 -19.65 -9.31
CA ALA A 276 -13.32 -20.63 -8.23
C ALA A 276 -12.13 -20.38 -7.28
N SER A 277 -11.03 -19.87 -7.79
CA SER A 277 -9.81 -19.53 -7.03
C SER A 277 -9.94 -18.24 -6.21
N GLY A 278 -10.93 -17.39 -6.52
CA GLY A 278 -11.11 -16.08 -5.95
C GLY A 278 -11.69 -16.06 -4.52
N TRP A 279 -12.25 -17.17 -4.07
CA TRP A 279 -12.90 -17.24 -2.77
C TRP A 279 -11.92 -17.07 -1.62
N ARG A 280 -12.38 -16.36 -0.58
CA ARG A 280 -11.82 -16.34 0.77
C ARG A 280 -12.95 -16.65 1.73
N LEU A 281 -12.65 -17.35 2.82
CA LEU A 281 -13.68 -17.77 3.78
C LEU A 281 -13.36 -17.23 5.16
N PHE A 282 -14.39 -16.75 5.82
CA PHE A 282 -14.31 -16.21 7.17
C PHE A 282 -15.37 -16.89 8.04
N ASP A 283 -15.01 -17.15 9.28
CA ASP A 283 -15.92 -17.70 10.26
C ASP A 283 -16.91 -16.67 10.81
N ASN A 284 -17.77 -17.09 11.72
CA ASN A 284 -18.75 -16.20 12.36
C ASN A 284 -18.13 -15.14 13.27
N GLY A 285 -16.87 -15.32 13.69
CA GLY A 285 -16.08 -14.31 14.41
C GLY A 285 -15.45 -13.27 13.48
N GLY A 286 -15.51 -13.50 12.17
CA GLY A 286 -14.90 -12.65 11.16
C GLY A 286 -13.42 -12.98 10.90
N GLU A 287 -12.90 -14.05 11.46
CA GLU A 287 -11.53 -14.51 11.22
C GLU A 287 -11.46 -15.40 9.97
N ALA A 288 -10.39 -15.25 9.19
CA ALA A 288 -10.19 -16.06 8.01
C ALA A 288 -9.99 -17.54 8.37
N LEU A 289 -10.61 -18.44 7.61
CA LEU A 289 -10.24 -19.84 7.70
C LEU A 289 -8.76 -20.01 7.34
N PRO A 290 -8.00 -20.80 8.13
CA PRO A 290 -6.56 -20.94 7.94
C PRO A 290 -6.27 -21.67 6.62
N ALA A 291 -6.07 -20.89 5.57
CA ALA A 291 -5.44 -21.31 4.33
C ALA A 291 -3.96 -20.88 4.43
N ALA A 292 -3.05 -21.78 4.11
CA ALA A 292 -1.64 -21.41 4.08
C ALA A 292 -1.44 -20.31 3.01
N PRO A 293 -0.80 -19.18 3.33
CA PRO A 293 -0.42 -18.26 2.28
C PRO A 293 0.56 -18.98 1.33
N PRO A 294 0.52 -18.68 0.03
CA PRO A 294 1.51 -19.23 -0.89
C PRO A 294 2.90 -18.91 -0.35
N PRO A 295 3.90 -19.78 -0.57
CA PRO A 295 5.25 -19.55 -0.10
C PRO A 295 5.68 -18.15 -0.52
N ALA A 296 6.17 -17.37 0.45
CA ALA A 296 6.60 -15.99 0.24
C ALA A 296 7.51 -15.96 -0.98
N ALA A 297 7.21 -15.08 -1.94
CA ALA A 297 8.13 -14.82 -3.04
C ALA A 297 9.53 -14.55 -2.44
N PRO A 298 10.61 -15.08 -3.03
CA PRO A 298 11.95 -14.86 -2.51
C PRO A 298 12.14 -13.36 -2.29
N SER A 299 12.58 -13.01 -1.07
CA SER A 299 12.88 -11.63 -0.74
C SER A 299 13.75 -11.06 -1.85
N PRO A 300 13.49 -9.85 -2.35
CA PRO A 300 14.36 -9.24 -3.35
C PRO A 300 15.79 -9.30 -2.78
N GLU A 301 16.70 -9.88 -3.56
CA GLU A 301 18.11 -9.94 -3.20
C GLU A 301 18.56 -8.56 -2.71
N PRO A 302 19.33 -8.48 -1.62
CA PRO A 302 19.85 -7.20 -1.17
C PRO A 302 20.62 -6.59 -2.34
N LEU A 303 20.08 -5.48 -2.86
CA LEU A 303 20.78 -4.69 -3.87
C LEU A 303 22.19 -4.45 -3.36
N LEU A 304 23.18 -4.76 -4.20
CA LEU A 304 24.62 -4.67 -4.05
C LEU A 304 25.09 -3.71 -2.93
N PRO A 305 26.17 -4.08 -2.20
CA PRO A 305 26.71 -3.21 -1.16
C PRO A 305 27.01 -1.83 -1.74
N PRO A 306 26.87 -0.76 -0.94
CA PRO A 306 27.17 0.59 -1.40
C PRO A 306 28.58 0.60 -1.97
N LEU A 307 28.70 1.06 -3.21
CA LEU A 307 29.99 1.33 -3.83
C LEU A 307 30.79 2.21 -2.87
N GLY A 308 31.95 1.68 -2.46
CA GLY A 308 32.87 2.29 -1.49
C GLY A 308 33.48 3.62 -1.97
#